data_53cb6168366bb88cad8919e2c4b91cc8
#
_entry.id   53cb6168366bb88cad8919e2c4b91cc8
#
_cell.length_a   1.000
_cell.length_b   1.000
_cell.length_c   1.000
_cell.angle_alpha   90.00
_cell.angle_beta   90.00
_cell.angle_gamma   90.00
#
_symmetry.space_group_name_H-M   'P 1'
#
loop_
_entity.id
_entity.type
_entity.pdbx_description
1 polymer ?
#
loop_
_entity_poly.entity_id
_entity_poly.type
_entity_poly.pdbx_seq_one_letter_code
_entity_poly.pdbx_strand_id
1 'polypeptide(L)'
;MFGGGEDDAPPDAELQTALALETAKPSGDGTGNVTAKLIEMLPKLFFETRKDAAAVFNAIVRHPIGSHEDLPHVQYLNENPQLLRTIVEASELGEEMRHGNNAASLTYGTMLREVARYEALCRHILFSDAFLKMFDYMQLTTFELASDAAASFRELLTRHKSLAAEALETRFDEFFNRFNAMLENGNYVTRRQSLKLLSELLLDRSNAGVMMRYIASVENMCLMMNLLRDEARSIQFEAFHVFKVFVANPNKSAQILSILQKNREKLVAYLAAFQNDREDEQFAEEKAMLTRLLERMAEPGEEAEGGEKSAGTS
;
A
#
# COMPACT_ATOMS: atom_id res chain seq x y z
N MET A 1 5.56 -13.06 57.14
CA MET A 1 4.39 -12.26 56.84
C MET A 1 4.80 -11.31 55.74
N PHE A 2 4.52 -11.64 54.48
CA PHE A 2 4.70 -10.73 53.37
C PHE A 2 3.33 -10.14 53.05
N GLY A 3 3.23 -8.83 53.17
CA GLY A 3 2.03 -8.06 52.91
C GLY A 3 1.64 -8.20 51.42
N GLY A 4 0.34 -8.38 51.24
CA GLY A 4 -0.27 -8.51 49.93
C GLY A 4 -0.04 -7.28 49.07
N GLY A 5 0.08 -7.54 47.76
CA GLY A 5 0.06 -6.50 46.74
C GLY A 5 -1.27 -5.76 46.83
N GLU A 6 -1.19 -4.45 46.82
CA GLU A 6 -2.32 -3.59 46.54
C GLU A 6 -2.82 -3.91 45.13
N ASP A 7 -4.11 -4.17 45.03
CA ASP A 7 -4.81 -4.40 43.78
C ASP A 7 -4.59 -3.20 42.83
N ASP A 8 -3.86 -3.42 41.76
CA ASP A 8 -3.88 -2.54 40.58
C ASP A 8 -5.26 -2.64 39.90
N ALA A 9 -6.27 -2.11 40.57
CA ALA A 9 -7.55 -1.89 39.90
C ALA A 9 -7.33 -0.91 38.74
N PRO A 10 -7.87 -1.17 37.56
CA PRO A 10 -7.76 -0.22 36.46
C PRO A 10 -8.31 1.13 36.92
N PRO A 11 -7.61 2.26 36.60
CA PRO A 11 -8.06 3.58 37.05
C PRO A 11 -9.50 3.80 36.60
N ASP A 12 -10.29 4.46 37.47
CA ASP A 12 -11.68 4.77 37.26
C ASP A 12 -11.89 5.40 35.87
N ALA A 13 -12.93 4.98 35.15
CA ALA A 13 -13.25 5.47 33.80
C ALA A 13 -13.36 7.00 33.72
N GLU A 14 -13.84 7.64 34.80
CA GLU A 14 -13.90 9.11 34.90
C GLU A 14 -12.51 9.74 34.98
N LEU A 15 -11.60 9.12 35.74
CA LEU A 15 -10.21 9.59 35.87
C LEU A 15 -9.46 9.40 34.54
N GLN A 16 -9.66 8.29 33.86
CA GLN A 16 -9.08 8.04 32.53
C GLN A 16 -9.57 9.06 31.51
N THR A 17 -10.88 9.36 31.51
CA THR A 17 -11.50 10.37 30.66
C THR A 17 -10.93 11.76 30.95
N ALA A 18 -10.84 12.15 32.23
CA ALA A 18 -10.28 13.44 32.64
C ALA A 18 -8.80 13.58 32.21
N LEU A 19 -8.01 12.51 32.38
CA LEU A 19 -6.60 12.48 31.98
C LEU A 19 -6.45 12.60 30.45
N ALA A 20 -7.27 11.90 29.68
CA ALA A 20 -7.24 11.98 28.22
C ALA A 20 -7.63 13.38 27.71
N LEU A 21 -8.65 14.01 28.30
CA LEU A 21 -9.02 15.39 28.01
C LEU A 21 -7.89 16.38 28.36
N GLU A 22 -7.29 16.22 29.53
CA GLU A 22 -6.22 17.12 29.98
C GLU A 22 -4.97 17.01 29.11
N THR A 23 -4.59 15.78 28.75
CA THR A 23 -3.44 15.52 27.86
C THR A 23 -3.67 15.95 26.42
N ALA A 24 -4.94 16.00 25.97
CA ALA A 24 -5.30 16.50 24.64
C ALA A 24 -5.31 18.04 24.54
N LYS A 25 -5.38 18.77 25.67
CA LYS A 25 -5.34 20.23 25.67
C LYS A 25 -3.94 20.77 25.36
N PRO A 26 -3.83 21.96 24.76
CA PRO A 26 -2.56 22.69 24.73
C PRO A 26 -2.06 22.93 26.16
N SER A 27 -0.77 22.70 26.39
CA SER A 27 -0.18 23.01 27.70
C SER A 27 -0.35 24.51 28.03
N GLY A 28 -0.79 24.87 29.23
CA GLY A 28 -1.02 26.25 29.64
C GLY A 28 0.23 27.13 29.67
N ASP A 29 1.41 26.51 29.60
CA ASP A 29 2.73 27.15 29.51
C ASP A 29 3.20 27.41 28.05
N GLY A 30 2.37 27.14 27.06
CA GLY A 30 2.72 27.27 25.65
C GLY A 30 3.66 26.20 25.12
N THR A 31 3.95 25.15 25.89
CA THR A 31 4.91 24.09 25.49
C THR A 31 4.30 23.01 24.60
N GLY A 32 3.04 23.15 24.18
CA GLY A 32 2.38 22.24 23.24
C GLY A 32 1.68 21.04 23.93
N ASN A 33 0.94 20.31 23.12
CA ASN A 33 0.18 19.12 23.51
C ASN A 33 1.10 17.91 23.75
N VAL A 34 0.73 16.98 24.62
CA VAL A 34 1.48 15.74 24.89
C VAL A 34 1.70 14.93 23.63
N THR A 35 0.68 14.82 22.75
CA THR A 35 0.78 14.09 21.47
C THR A 35 1.86 14.70 20.57
N ALA A 36 1.89 16.03 20.45
CA ALA A 36 2.91 16.75 19.69
C ALA A 36 4.31 16.52 20.29
N LYS A 37 4.44 16.64 21.61
CA LYS A 37 5.72 16.41 22.29
C LYS A 37 6.26 15.00 22.09
N LEU A 38 5.41 13.97 22.17
CA LEU A 38 5.81 12.58 21.93
C LEU A 38 6.34 12.40 20.51
N ILE A 39 5.73 13.05 19.51
CA ILE A 39 6.20 13.00 18.12
C ILE A 39 7.54 13.76 17.96
N GLU A 40 7.61 15.01 18.41
CA GLU A 40 8.75 15.90 18.14
C GLU A 40 10.02 15.53 18.94
N MET A 41 9.85 14.96 20.14
CA MET A 41 10.96 14.61 21.00
C MET A 41 11.54 13.23 20.74
N LEU A 42 10.82 12.35 20.02
CA LEU A 42 11.20 10.96 19.82
C LEU A 42 12.66 10.79 19.34
N PRO A 43 13.18 11.56 18.37
CA PRO A 43 14.57 11.41 17.92
C PRO A 43 15.61 11.70 18.99
N LYS A 44 15.26 12.49 20.01
CA LYS A 44 16.16 12.91 21.10
C LYS A 44 16.17 11.92 22.28
N LEU A 45 15.25 10.94 22.29
CA LEU A 45 15.13 9.96 23.36
C LEU A 45 16.12 8.80 23.15
N PHE A 46 16.50 8.13 24.24
CA PHE A 46 17.23 6.87 24.19
C PHE A 46 16.33 5.72 23.68
N PHE A 47 16.94 4.67 23.18
CA PHE A 47 16.25 3.57 22.50
C PHE A 47 15.07 2.98 23.30
N GLU A 48 15.25 2.61 24.57
CA GLU A 48 14.17 2.06 25.39
C GLU A 48 13.08 3.11 25.65
N THR A 49 13.47 4.34 25.96
CA THR A 49 12.50 5.43 26.18
C THR A 49 11.67 5.74 24.93
N ARG A 50 12.22 5.53 23.73
CA ARG A 50 11.44 5.68 22.48
C ARG A 50 10.32 4.66 22.37
N LYS A 51 10.59 3.40 22.75
CA LYS A 51 9.57 2.35 22.76
C LYS A 51 8.44 2.71 23.74
N ASP A 52 8.79 3.17 24.92
CA ASP A 52 7.83 3.60 25.92
C ASP A 52 7.01 4.81 25.43
N ALA A 53 7.67 5.80 24.83
CA ALA A 53 7.00 6.97 24.25
C ALA A 53 6.03 6.58 23.13
N ALA A 54 6.40 5.65 22.25
CA ALA A 54 5.49 5.15 21.22
C ALA A 54 4.35 4.31 21.80
N ALA A 55 4.61 3.52 22.84
CA ALA A 55 3.57 2.78 23.54
C ALA A 55 2.55 3.74 24.18
N VAL A 56 3.03 4.80 24.85
CA VAL A 56 2.17 5.86 25.40
C VAL A 56 1.39 6.56 24.29
N PHE A 57 2.05 6.97 23.19
CA PHE A 57 1.37 7.57 22.05
C PHE A 57 0.25 6.68 21.52
N ASN A 58 0.53 5.41 21.28
CA ASN A 58 -0.45 4.46 20.77
C ASN A 58 -1.61 4.25 21.76
N ALA A 59 -1.33 4.26 23.04
CA ALA A 59 -2.34 4.13 24.09
C ALA A 59 -3.28 5.35 24.15
N ILE A 60 -2.73 6.57 24.15
CA ILE A 60 -3.55 7.80 24.23
C ILE A 60 -4.36 8.04 22.95
N VAL A 61 -3.81 7.70 21.79
CA VAL A 61 -4.54 7.84 20.51
C VAL A 61 -5.75 6.90 20.45
N ARG A 62 -5.67 5.73 21.10
CA ARG A 62 -6.77 4.76 21.17
C ARG A 62 -7.80 5.06 22.24
N HIS A 63 -7.50 5.95 23.18
CA HIS A 63 -8.32 6.10 24.37
C HIS A 63 -9.56 6.95 24.10
N PRO A 64 -10.78 6.35 24.15
CA PRO A 64 -12.03 7.08 23.96
C PRO A 64 -12.40 7.87 25.22
N ILE A 65 -13.14 8.95 25.07
CA ILE A 65 -13.70 9.73 26.19
C ILE A 65 -15.17 9.42 26.38
N GLY A 66 -15.53 8.96 27.57
CA GLY A 66 -16.92 8.73 27.95
C GLY A 66 -17.59 7.61 27.18
N SER A 67 -18.92 7.71 27.06
CA SER A 67 -19.77 6.75 26.32
C SER A 67 -19.82 6.99 24.81
N HIS A 68 -19.16 8.03 24.31
CA HIS A 68 -19.08 8.40 22.90
C HIS A 68 -17.68 8.04 22.38
N GLU A 69 -17.62 7.71 21.09
CA GLU A 69 -16.39 7.35 20.37
C GLU A 69 -15.46 8.55 20.12
N ASP A 70 -15.57 9.61 20.91
CA ASP A 70 -14.72 10.79 20.79
C ASP A 70 -13.29 10.48 21.21
N LEU A 71 -12.39 10.58 20.25
CA LEU A 71 -10.96 10.35 20.44
C LEU A 71 -10.22 11.70 20.39
N PRO A 72 -9.96 12.34 21.52
CA PRO A 72 -9.45 13.73 21.55
C PRO A 72 -8.07 13.86 20.92
N HIS A 73 -7.22 12.83 21.03
CA HIS A 73 -5.90 12.82 20.42
C HIS A 73 -5.97 12.63 18.89
N VAL A 74 -6.96 11.87 18.39
CA VAL A 74 -7.24 11.77 16.96
C VAL A 74 -7.75 13.09 16.43
N GLN A 75 -8.67 13.75 17.14
CA GLN A 75 -9.15 15.09 16.76
C GLN A 75 -8.00 16.09 16.74
N TYR A 76 -7.15 16.10 17.77
CA TYR A 76 -5.97 16.98 17.82
C TYR A 76 -5.03 16.76 16.61
N LEU A 77 -4.74 15.49 16.26
CA LEU A 77 -3.92 15.17 15.08
C LEU A 77 -4.61 15.58 13.77
N ASN A 78 -5.93 15.46 13.69
CA ASN A 78 -6.70 15.89 12.53
C ASN A 78 -6.65 17.43 12.33
N GLU A 79 -6.63 18.18 13.42
CA GLU A 79 -6.46 19.65 13.42
C GLU A 79 -5.01 20.09 13.20
N ASN A 80 -4.03 19.17 13.39
CA ASN A 80 -2.60 19.44 13.27
C ASN A 80 -1.91 18.47 12.30
N PRO A 81 -2.28 18.45 11.00
CA PRO A 81 -1.79 17.46 10.03
C PRO A 81 -0.28 17.53 9.77
N GLN A 82 0.40 18.63 10.13
CA GLN A 82 1.86 18.75 10.08
C GLN A 82 2.55 17.70 10.96
N LEU A 83 1.93 17.28 12.06
CA LEU A 83 2.47 16.21 12.93
C LEU A 83 2.43 14.84 12.23
N LEU A 84 1.38 14.58 11.43
CA LEU A 84 1.31 13.36 10.62
C LEU A 84 2.41 13.34 9.56
N ARG A 85 2.67 14.49 8.94
CA ARG A 85 3.79 14.64 8.01
C ARG A 85 5.14 14.33 8.70
N THR A 86 5.37 14.83 9.90
CA THR A 86 6.58 14.52 10.69
C THR A 86 6.72 13.02 10.92
N ILE A 87 5.64 12.30 11.22
CA ILE A 87 5.66 10.84 11.40
C ILE A 87 6.05 10.12 10.09
N VAL A 88 5.51 10.54 8.96
CA VAL A 88 5.81 9.93 7.65
C VAL A 88 7.25 10.20 7.23
N GLU A 89 7.70 11.45 7.34
CA GLU A 89 9.04 11.89 6.90
C GLU A 89 10.17 11.47 7.85
N ALA A 90 9.83 10.88 9.00
CA ALA A 90 10.82 10.44 9.97
C ALA A 90 11.77 9.34 9.46
N SER A 91 11.45 8.69 8.36
CA SER A 91 12.36 7.76 7.68
C SER A 91 13.60 8.47 7.10
N GLU A 92 13.50 9.77 6.79
CA GLU A 92 14.65 10.60 6.37
C GLU A 92 15.69 10.74 7.48
N LEU A 93 15.25 10.76 8.75
CA LEU A 93 16.15 10.85 9.91
C LEU A 93 17.09 9.65 10.03
N GLY A 94 16.73 8.49 9.46
CA GLY A 94 17.56 7.27 9.50
C GLY A 94 18.79 7.35 8.59
N GLU A 95 18.72 8.08 7.48
CA GLU A 95 19.86 8.25 6.55
C GLU A 95 20.84 9.33 7.00
N GLU A 96 20.34 10.46 7.53
CA GLU A 96 21.18 11.57 7.97
C GLU A 96 21.99 11.22 9.24
N MET A 97 21.45 10.38 10.11
CA MET A 97 22.14 9.93 11.31
C MET A 97 22.94 8.63 11.08
N ARG A 98 24.03 8.73 10.33
CA ARG A 98 24.99 7.64 10.05
C ARG A 98 25.58 6.89 11.27
N HIS A 99 25.11 7.16 12.49
CA HIS A 99 25.61 6.64 13.74
C HIS A 99 24.51 5.99 14.61
N GLY A 100 23.73 5.05 14.05
CA GLY A 100 22.98 4.10 14.90
C GLY A 100 21.57 4.49 15.31
N ASN A 101 20.91 5.44 14.63
CA ASN A 101 19.57 5.90 15.02
C ASN A 101 18.40 5.35 14.16
N ASN A 102 18.62 4.26 13.41
CA ASN A 102 17.58 3.54 12.65
C ASN A 102 16.35 3.19 13.52
N ALA A 103 16.58 3.02 14.81
CA ALA A 103 15.53 2.70 15.78
C ALA A 103 14.47 3.81 15.93
N ALA A 104 14.78 5.08 15.69
CA ALA A 104 13.76 6.14 15.71
C ALA A 104 12.77 6.00 14.56
N SER A 105 13.26 5.77 13.34
CA SER A 105 12.42 5.58 12.14
C SER A 105 11.48 4.39 12.30
N LEU A 106 11.95 3.24 12.81
CA LEU A 106 11.11 2.07 13.09
C LEU A 106 10.03 2.37 14.14
N THR A 107 10.36 3.19 15.13
CA THR A 107 9.39 3.62 16.14
C THR A 107 8.30 4.49 15.52
N TYR A 108 8.66 5.44 14.67
CA TYR A 108 7.69 6.23 13.90
C TYR A 108 6.85 5.36 12.97
N GLY A 109 7.40 4.30 12.37
CA GLY A 109 6.64 3.33 11.58
C GLY A 109 5.51 2.68 12.39
N THR A 110 5.75 2.34 13.66
CA THR A 110 4.69 1.82 14.53
C THR A 110 3.62 2.87 14.84
N MET A 111 4.00 4.13 15.06
CA MET A 111 3.06 5.25 15.25
C MET A 111 2.28 5.53 13.97
N LEU A 112 2.91 5.46 12.80
CA LEU A 112 2.26 5.63 11.50
C LEU A 112 1.16 4.58 11.27
N ARG A 113 1.43 3.32 11.59
CA ARG A 113 0.43 2.25 11.47
C ARG A 113 -0.70 2.40 12.50
N GLU A 114 -0.43 3.04 13.64
CA GLU A 114 -1.49 3.36 14.59
C GLU A 114 -2.40 4.48 14.07
N VAL A 115 -1.85 5.59 13.60
CA VAL A 115 -2.68 6.69 13.05
C VAL A 115 -3.42 6.28 11.77
N ALA A 116 -2.86 5.36 10.99
CA ALA A 116 -3.52 4.78 9.81
C ALA A 116 -4.83 4.04 10.14
N ARG A 117 -5.10 3.69 11.40
CA ARG A 117 -6.38 3.10 11.83
C ARG A 117 -7.56 4.07 11.68
N TYR A 118 -7.30 5.37 11.68
CA TYR A 118 -8.30 6.42 11.66
C TYR A 118 -8.39 7.04 10.26
N GLU A 119 -9.55 6.91 9.65
CA GLU A 119 -9.77 7.31 8.26
C GLU A 119 -9.43 8.79 8.03
N ALA A 120 -9.83 9.68 8.95
CA ALA A 120 -9.53 11.11 8.86
C ALA A 120 -8.02 11.40 8.83
N LEU A 121 -7.24 10.71 9.67
CA LEU A 121 -5.78 10.86 9.70
C LEU A 121 -5.12 10.23 8.47
N CYS A 122 -5.61 9.06 8.05
CA CYS A 122 -5.15 8.40 6.83
C CYS A 122 -5.39 9.28 5.59
N ARG A 123 -6.50 10.01 5.53
CA ARG A 123 -6.82 10.97 4.46
C ARG A 123 -5.75 12.06 4.36
N HIS A 124 -5.38 12.70 5.47
CA HIS A 124 -4.32 13.71 5.48
C HIS A 124 -2.99 13.16 4.93
N ILE A 125 -2.66 11.92 5.25
CA ILE A 125 -1.43 11.29 4.80
C ILE A 125 -1.50 10.99 3.30
N LEU A 126 -2.54 10.27 2.82
CA LEU A 126 -2.66 9.82 1.43
C LEU A 126 -2.71 10.97 0.42
N PHE A 127 -3.29 12.12 0.81
CA PHE A 127 -3.37 13.30 -0.05
C PHE A 127 -2.19 14.28 0.13
N SER A 128 -1.21 13.96 1.00
CA SER A 128 -0.01 14.76 1.18
C SER A 128 1.11 14.34 0.24
N ASP A 129 2.08 15.26 0.01
CA ASP A 129 3.29 14.93 -0.74
C ASP A 129 4.23 14.00 0.05
N ALA A 130 4.12 14.00 1.40
CA ALA A 130 4.87 13.10 2.25
C ALA A 130 4.57 11.61 1.94
N PHE A 131 3.33 11.29 1.53
CA PHE A 131 2.97 9.94 1.12
C PHE A 131 3.81 9.45 -0.07
N LEU A 132 4.08 10.31 -1.04
CA LEU A 132 4.88 9.93 -2.20
C LEU A 132 6.37 9.72 -1.89
N LYS A 133 6.89 10.32 -0.82
CA LYS A 133 8.26 10.05 -0.36
C LYS A 133 8.44 8.60 0.14
N MET A 134 7.35 7.93 0.50
CA MET A 134 7.42 6.52 0.90
C MET A 134 7.95 5.60 -0.20
N PHE A 135 7.82 5.98 -1.48
CA PHE A 135 8.47 5.27 -2.58
C PHE A 135 10.00 5.26 -2.46
N ASP A 136 10.58 6.34 -1.98
CA ASP A 136 12.02 6.45 -1.76
C ASP A 136 12.42 5.65 -0.51
N TYR A 137 11.62 5.69 0.55
CA TYR A 137 11.88 4.94 1.80
C TYR A 137 11.80 3.43 1.61
N MET A 138 10.92 2.93 0.74
CA MET A 138 10.86 1.50 0.39
C MET A 138 12.08 1.01 -0.41
N GLN A 139 12.91 1.91 -0.90
CA GLN A 139 14.12 1.62 -1.67
C GLN A 139 15.42 1.92 -0.89
N LEU A 140 15.32 2.24 0.40
CA LEU A 140 16.48 2.44 1.27
C LEU A 140 17.37 1.20 1.29
N THR A 141 18.67 1.42 1.45
CA THR A 141 19.67 0.34 1.52
C THR A 141 19.54 -0.51 2.77
N THR A 142 19.06 0.08 3.87
CA THR A 142 18.80 -0.61 5.12
C THR A 142 17.50 -1.43 5.03
N PHE A 143 17.64 -2.75 4.97
CA PHE A 143 16.52 -3.68 4.78
C PHE A 143 15.38 -3.49 5.80
N GLU A 144 15.71 -3.28 7.07
CA GLU A 144 14.72 -3.10 8.14
C GLU A 144 13.86 -1.85 7.90
N LEU A 145 14.49 -0.73 7.51
CA LEU A 145 13.79 0.53 7.22
C LEU A 145 12.93 0.40 5.96
N ALA A 146 13.48 -0.16 4.90
CA ALA A 146 12.73 -0.38 3.65
C ALA A 146 11.51 -1.29 3.88
N SER A 147 11.67 -2.36 4.67
CA SER A 147 10.59 -3.30 4.98
C SER A 147 9.51 -2.66 5.87
N ASP A 148 9.87 -1.86 6.85
CA ASP A 148 8.92 -1.14 7.71
C ASP A 148 8.15 -0.07 6.92
N ALA A 149 8.84 0.67 6.04
CA ALA A 149 8.21 1.61 5.12
C ALA A 149 7.21 0.91 4.19
N ALA A 150 7.57 -0.24 3.62
CA ALA A 150 6.68 -1.04 2.77
C ALA A 150 5.45 -1.56 3.53
N ALA A 151 5.62 -1.98 4.79
CA ALA A 151 4.52 -2.41 5.64
C ALA A 151 3.55 -1.26 5.93
N SER A 152 4.07 -0.08 6.25
CA SER A 152 3.28 1.13 6.50
C SER A 152 2.57 1.63 5.23
N PHE A 153 3.25 1.61 4.08
CA PHE A 153 2.70 1.95 2.78
C PHE A 153 1.52 1.03 2.41
N ARG A 154 1.68 -0.27 2.60
CA ARG A 154 0.61 -1.24 2.37
C ARG A 154 -0.57 -0.98 3.30
N GLU A 155 -0.34 -0.73 4.58
CA GLU A 155 -1.39 -0.44 5.57
C GLU A 155 -2.23 0.78 5.16
N LEU A 156 -1.60 1.87 4.74
CA LEU A 156 -2.28 3.08 4.27
C LEU A 156 -3.18 2.83 3.05
N LEU A 157 -2.76 1.95 2.13
CA LEU A 157 -3.47 1.66 0.89
C LEU A 157 -4.54 0.57 1.00
N THR A 158 -4.53 -0.23 2.07
CA THR A 158 -5.42 -1.40 2.15
C THR A 158 -6.44 -1.33 3.30
N ARG A 159 -6.21 -0.48 4.29
CA ARG A 159 -7.07 -0.42 5.47
C ARG A 159 -8.42 0.26 5.19
N HIS A 160 -8.40 1.47 4.61
CA HIS A 160 -9.59 2.24 4.27
C HIS A 160 -9.78 2.22 2.75
N LYS A 161 -10.37 1.15 2.25
CA LYS A 161 -10.41 0.82 0.82
C LYS A 161 -11.01 1.92 -0.06
N SER A 162 -12.13 2.52 0.36
CA SER A 162 -12.77 3.59 -0.39
C SER A 162 -11.93 4.86 -0.43
N LEU A 163 -11.29 5.19 0.69
CA LEU A 163 -10.39 6.34 0.78
C LEU A 163 -9.11 6.12 -0.06
N ALA A 164 -8.55 4.91 -0.02
CA ALA A 164 -7.40 4.56 -0.85
C ALA A 164 -7.74 4.64 -2.34
N ALA A 165 -8.92 4.16 -2.75
CA ALA A 165 -9.40 4.27 -4.13
C ALA A 165 -9.51 5.74 -4.56
N GLU A 166 -10.11 6.61 -3.74
CA GLU A 166 -10.22 8.06 -4.00
C GLU A 166 -8.83 8.70 -4.19
N ALA A 167 -7.88 8.37 -3.32
CA ALA A 167 -6.53 8.90 -3.39
C ALA A 167 -5.79 8.41 -4.66
N LEU A 168 -5.91 7.12 -4.98
CA LEU A 168 -5.31 6.52 -6.18
C LEU A 168 -5.92 7.06 -7.48
N GLU A 169 -7.23 7.31 -7.52
CA GLU A 169 -7.89 7.93 -8.68
C GLU A 169 -7.45 9.38 -8.87
N THR A 170 -7.38 10.13 -7.78
CA THR A 170 -7.02 11.57 -7.79
C THR A 170 -5.57 11.78 -8.22
N ARG A 171 -4.65 10.96 -7.75
CA ARG A 171 -3.21 11.08 -8.00
C ARG A 171 -2.68 9.96 -8.91
N PHE A 172 -3.51 9.43 -9.80
CA PHE A 172 -3.24 8.21 -10.55
C PHE A 172 -1.90 8.25 -11.29
N ASP A 173 -1.67 9.25 -12.11
CA ASP A 173 -0.47 9.29 -12.96
C ASP A 173 0.80 9.49 -12.10
N GLU A 174 0.75 10.34 -11.10
CA GLU A 174 1.87 10.57 -10.19
C GLU A 174 2.23 9.31 -9.39
N PHE A 175 1.21 8.62 -8.86
CA PHE A 175 1.37 7.39 -8.10
C PHE A 175 1.91 6.25 -8.98
N PHE A 176 1.24 5.94 -10.08
CA PHE A 176 1.61 4.79 -10.91
C PHE A 176 2.90 4.98 -11.69
N ASN A 177 3.28 6.21 -12.03
CA ASN A 177 4.61 6.48 -12.60
C ASN A 177 5.73 6.10 -11.62
N ARG A 178 5.62 6.50 -10.34
CA ARG A 178 6.59 6.11 -9.29
C ARG A 178 6.52 4.60 -8.98
N PHE A 179 5.32 4.05 -8.92
CA PHE A 179 5.11 2.63 -8.64
C PHE A 179 5.73 1.75 -9.72
N ASN A 180 5.49 2.05 -11.00
CA ASN A 180 6.06 1.31 -12.12
C ASN A 180 7.59 1.46 -12.18
N ALA A 181 8.13 2.66 -11.95
CA ALA A 181 9.58 2.86 -11.86
C ALA A 181 10.22 1.99 -10.76
N MET A 182 9.54 1.82 -9.62
CA MET A 182 9.99 0.93 -8.55
C MET A 182 9.89 -0.55 -8.96
N LEU A 183 8.89 -0.96 -9.74
CA LEU A 183 8.78 -2.32 -10.30
C LEU A 183 9.89 -2.62 -11.31
N GLU A 184 10.34 -1.63 -12.08
CA GLU A 184 11.42 -1.78 -13.06
C GLU A 184 12.79 -1.81 -12.42
N ASN A 185 13.07 -0.88 -11.48
CA ASN A 185 14.40 -0.56 -11.02
C ASN A 185 14.68 -0.97 -9.56
N GLY A 186 13.65 -1.37 -8.81
CA GLY A 186 13.78 -1.76 -7.41
C GLY A 186 14.59 -3.05 -7.21
N ASN A 187 15.08 -3.27 -6.00
CA ASN A 187 15.67 -4.54 -5.63
C ASN A 187 14.64 -5.68 -5.63
N TYR A 188 15.09 -6.92 -5.59
CA TYR A 188 14.24 -8.11 -5.63
C TYR A 188 13.10 -8.08 -4.61
N VAL A 189 13.39 -7.73 -3.36
CA VAL A 189 12.39 -7.74 -2.27
C VAL A 189 11.33 -6.68 -2.51
N THR A 190 11.75 -5.46 -2.84
CA THR A 190 10.86 -4.33 -3.15
C THR A 190 9.97 -4.67 -4.34
N ARG A 191 10.53 -5.15 -5.45
CA ARG A 191 9.78 -5.54 -6.65
C ARG A 191 8.73 -6.60 -6.36
N ARG A 192 9.08 -7.65 -5.62
CA ARG A 192 8.16 -8.74 -5.27
C ARG A 192 7.02 -8.25 -4.37
N GLN A 193 7.33 -7.50 -3.32
CA GLN A 193 6.30 -6.97 -2.40
C GLN A 193 5.38 -6.00 -3.11
N SER A 194 5.91 -5.15 -3.99
CA SER A 194 5.14 -4.19 -4.77
C SER A 194 4.23 -4.86 -5.79
N LEU A 195 4.69 -5.89 -6.51
CA LEU A 195 3.83 -6.66 -7.41
C LEU A 195 2.68 -7.33 -6.67
N LYS A 196 2.95 -7.91 -5.50
CA LYS A 196 1.90 -8.48 -4.66
C LYS A 196 0.88 -7.43 -4.22
N LEU A 197 1.35 -6.26 -3.79
CA LEU A 197 0.46 -5.15 -3.44
C LEU A 197 -0.33 -4.65 -4.65
N LEU A 198 0.29 -4.53 -5.82
CA LEU A 198 -0.39 -4.15 -7.05
C LEU A 198 -1.53 -5.09 -7.39
N SER A 199 -1.29 -6.41 -7.31
CA SER A 199 -2.32 -7.42 -7.52
C SER A 199 -3.48 -7.26 -6.52
N GLU A 200 -3.17 -7.05 -5.24
CA GLU A 200 -4.17 -6.83 -4.19
C GLU A 200 -5.01 -5.57 -4.47
N LEU A 201 -4.38 -4.46 -4.85
CA LEU A 201 -5.06 -3.20 -5.16
C LEU A 201 -5.96 -3.32 -6.40
N LEU A 202 -5.46 -3.94 -7.49
CA LEU A 202 -6.21 -4.06 -8.73
C LEU A 202 -7.39 -5.04 -8.63
N LEU A 203 -7.33 -6.03 -7.73
CA LEU A 203 -8.40 -6.99 -7.52
C LEU A 203 -9.43 -6.54 -6.47
N ASP A 204 -9.16 -5.47 -5.73
CA ASP A 204 -10.13 -4.92 -4.79
C ASP A 204 -11.26 -4.20 -5.53
N ARG A 205 -12.50 -4.53 -5.16
CA ARG A 205 -13.70 -3.96 -5.80
C ARG A 205 -13.79 -2.43 -5.65
N SER A 206 -13.28 -1.89 -4.56
CA SER A 206 -13.25 -0.44 -4.33
C SER A 206 -12.37 0.28 -5.35
N ASN A 207 -11.37 -0.40 -5.91
CA ASN A 207 -10.42 0.13 -6.88
C ASN A 207 -10.83 -0.16 -8.35
N ALA A 208 -12.09 -0.46 -8.63
CA ALA A 208 -12.51 -0.83 -10.00
C ALA A 208 -12.15 0.23 -11.05
N GLY A 209 -12.31 1.53 -10.73
CA GLY A 209 -11.93 2.64 -11.59
C GLY A 209 -10.42 2.69 -11.82
N VAL A 210 -9.64 2.57 -10.74
CA VAL A 210 -8.17 2.50 -10.77
C VAL A 210 -7.71 1.31 -11.62
N MET A 211 -8.29 0.13 -11.39
CA MET A 211 -7.99 -1.08 -12.15
C MET A 211 -8.22 -0.86 -13.63
N MET A 212 -9.41 -0.37 -14.03
CA MET A 212 -9.74 -0.16 -15.43
C MET A 212 -8.79 0.83 -16.12
N ARG A 213 -8.41 1.90 -15.42
CA ARG A 213 -7.44 2.87 -15.94
C ARG A 213 -6.05 2.25 -16.07
N TYR A 214 -5.59 1.47 -15.06
CA TYR A 214 -4.29 0.82 -15.09
C TYR A 214 -4.15 -0.19 -16.23
N ILE A 215 -5.17 -1.05 -16.44
CA ILE A 215 -5.15 -2.08 -17.48
C ILE A 215 -5.48 -1.55 -18.88
N ALA A 216 -5.85 -0.28 -19.02
CA ALA A 216 -6.00 0.37 -20.32
C ALA A 216 -4.65 0.83 -20.92
N SER A 217 -3.58 0.92 -20.11
CA SER A 217 -2.25 1.35 -20.55
C SER A 217 -1.49 0.19 -21.22
N VAL A 218 -0.96 0.47 -22.40
CA VAL A 218 -0.06 -0.43 -23.15
C VAL A 218 1.27 -0.58 -22.42
N GLU A 219 1.79 0.50 -21.85
CA GLU A 219 3.04 0.55 -21.12
C GLU A 219 2.97 -0.38 -19.90
N ASN A 220 1.87 -0.32 -19.13
CA ASN A 220 1.66 -1.18 -17.96
C ASN A 220 1.58 -2.66 -18.37
N MET A 221 0.91 -2.98 -19.48
CA MET A 221 0.87 -4.35 -19.99
C MET A 221 2.26 -4.83 -20.42
N CYS A 222 3.02 -4.01 -21.15
CA CYS A 222 4.38 -4.34 -21.56
C CYS A 222 5.31 -4.54 -20.33
N LEU A 223 5.17 -3.72 -19.29
CA LEU A 223 5.88 -3.91 -18.02
C LEU A 223 5.59 -5.28 -17.43
N MET A 224 4.32 -5.68 -17.34
CA MET A 224 3.95 -7.01 -16.82
C MET A 224 4.49 -8.14 -17.70
N MET A 225 4.46 -8.00 -19.03
CA MET A 225 5.04 -8.99 -19.95
C MET A 225 6.56 -9.12 -19.78
N ASN A 226 7.26 -8.04 -19.47
CA ASN A 226 8.69 -8.07 -19.16
C ASN A 226 8.95 -8.77 -17.83
N LEU A 227 8.17 -8.46 -16.79
CA LEU A 227 8.29 -9.07 -15.47
C LEU A 227 7.92 -10.57 -15.44
N LEU A 228 7.04 -11.02 -16.35
CA LEU A 228 6.82 -12.48 -16.56
C LEU A 228 8.08 -13.21 -17.03
N ARG A 229 9.03 -12.52 -17.62
CA ARG A 229 10.30 -13.08 -18.12
C ARG A 229 11.49 -12.78 -17.20
N ASP A 230 11.23 -12.30 -15.98
CA ASP A 230 12.26 -12.04 -14.98
C ASP A 230 13.03 -13.31 -14.64
N GLU A 231 14.28 -13.18 -14.20
CA GLU A 231 15.11 -14.32 -13.76
C GLU A 231 14.56 -14.97 -12.49
N ALA A 232 13.93 -14.18 -11.62
CA ALA A 232 13.39 -14.65 -10.36
C ALA A 232 11.95 -15.21 -10.53
N ARG A 233 11.78 -16.50 -10.31
CA ARG A 233 10.49 -17.22 -10.43
C ARG A 233 9.37 -16.60 -9.57
N SER A 234 9.69 -16.03 -8.42
CA SER A 234 8.70 -15.35 -7.57
C SER A 234 8.25 -14.01 -8.15
N ILE A 235 9.10 -13.27 -8.86
CA ILE A 235 8.69 -12.08 -9.61
C ILE A 235 7.76 -12.49 -10.77
N GLN A 236 8.14 -13.51 -11.53
CA GLN A 236 7.29 -14.05 -12.60
C GLN A 236 5.89 -14.41 -12.08
N PHE A 237 5.82 -15.09 -10.93
CA PHE A 237 4.57 -15.51 -10.31
C PHE A 237 3.67 -14.33 -9.91
N GLU A 238 4.21 -13.35 -9.22
CA GLU A 238 3.45 -12.15 -8.85
C GLU A 238 3.04 -11.35 -10.10
N ALA A 239 3.90 -11.25 -11.13
CA ALA A 239 3.58 -10.60 -12.39
C ALA A 239 2.44 -11.32 -13.14
N PHE A 240 2.37 -12.66 -13.07
CA PHE A 240 1.28 -13.44 -13.65
C PHE A 240 -0.09 -13.01 -13.08
N HIS A 241 -0.18 -12.77 -11.77
CA HIS A 241 -1.43 -12.36 -11.14
C HIS A 241 -1.90 -10.97 -11.60
N VAL A 242 -1.00 -10.08 -11.95
CA VAL A 242 -1.35 -8.79 -12.56
C VAL A 242 -1.66 -8.95 -14.05
N PHE A 243 -0.83 -9.69 -14.79
CA PHE A 243 -0.99 -9.90 -16.23
C PHE A 243 -2.34 -10.56 -16.59
N LYS A 244 -2.82 -11.49 -15.76
CA LYS A 244 -4.12 -12.14 -15.98
C LYS A 244 -5.27 -11.13 -16.05
N VAL A 245 -5.20 -10.00 -15.34
CA VAL A 245 -6.24 -8.97 -15.34
C VAL A 245 -6.33 -8.28 -16.71
N PHE A 246 -5.20 -8.03 -17.36
CA PHE A 246 -5.16 -7.51 -18.73
C PHE A 246 -5.79 -8.48 -19.74
N VAL A 247 -5.44 -9.77 -19.66
CA VAL A 247 -5.96 -10.80 -20.58
C VAL A 247 -7.43 -11.09 -20.32
N ALA A 248 -7.86 -11.07 -19.06
CA ALA A 248 -9.27 -11.32 -18.71
C ALA A 248 -10.21 -10.12 -19.00
N ASN A 249 -9.69 -8.91 -19.17
CA ASN A 249 -10.50 -7.73 -19.47
C ASN A 249 -11.29 -7.93 -20.78
N PRO A 250 -12.63 -7.92 -20.78
CA PRO A 250 -13.41 -8.03 -22.02
C PRO A 250 -13.32 -6.77 -22.89
N ASN A 251 -13.05 -5.61 -22.27
CA ASN A 251 -13.03 -4.30 -22.94
C ASN A 251 -11.60 -3.81 -23.19
N LYS A 252 -10.79 -4.63 -23.86
CA LYS A 252 -9.42 -4.27 -24.24
C LYS A 252 -9.40 -3.16 -25.28
N SER A 253 -8.44 -2.22 -25.17
CA SER A 253 -8.16 -1.29 -26.26
C SER A 253 -7.65 -2.05 -27.49
N ALA A 254 -7.86 -1.49 -28.70
CA ALA A 254 -7.39 -2.09 -29.94
C ALA A 254 -5.86 -2.33 -29.94
N GLN A 255 -5.10 -1.46 -29.28
CA GLN A 255 -3.65 -1.59 -29.16
C GLN A 255 -3.27 -2.79 -28.28
N ILE A 256 -3.90 -2.93 -27.10
CA ILE A 256 -3.67 -4.07 -26.20
C ILE A 256 -4.06 -5.38 -26.89
N LEU A 257 -5.24 -5.41 -27.54
CA LEU A 257 -5.69 -6.58 -28.26
C LEU A 257 -4.68 -6.98 -29.36
N SER A 258 -4.24 -6.02 -30.18
CA SER A 258 -3.24 -6.26 -31.23
C SER A 258 -1.92 -6.83 -30.70
N ILE A 259 -1.44 -6.33 -29.54
CA ILE A 259 -0.20 -6.84 -28.93
C ILE A 259 -0.40 -8.28 -28.43
N LEU A 260 -1.52 -8.57 -27.78
CA LEU A 260 -1.82 -9.92 -27.28
C LEU A 260 -1.97 -10.91 -28.46
N GLN A 261 -2.67 -10.52 -29.52
CA GLN A 261 -2.82 -11.32 -30.74
C GLN A 261 -1.47 -11.62 -31.42
N LYS A 262 -0.64 -10.60 -31.64
CA LYS A 262 0.71 -10.75 -32.20
C LYS A 262 1.65 -11.63 -31.39
N ASN A 263 1.44 -11.73 -30.07
CA ASN A 263 2.24 -12.54 -29.18
C ASN A 263 1.53 -13.83 -28.74
N ARG A 264 0.34 -14.12 -29.23
CA ARG A 264 -0.54 -15.20 -28.81
C ARG A 264 0.18 -16.54 -28.72
N GLU A 265 0.77 -17.00 -29.81
CA GLU A 265 1.46 -18.30 -29.86
C GLU A 265 2.61 -18.39 -28.84
N LYS A 266 3.40 -17.32 -28.71
CA LYS A 266 4.50 -17.25 -27.75
C LYS A 266 4.01 -17.26 -26.32
N LEU A 267 2.90 -16.55 -26.03
CA LEU A 267 2.28 -16.50 -24.70
C LEU A 267 1.68 -17.87 -24.32
N VAL A 268 0.99 -18.53 -25.24
CA VAL A 268 0.42 -19.87 -25.02
C VAL A 268 1.56 -20.88 -24.77
N ALA A 269 2.59 -20.89 -25.59
CA ALA A 269 3.75 -21.77 -25.41
C ALA A 269 4.48 -21.49 -24.07
N TYR A 270 4.64 -20.21 -23.72
CA TYR A 270 5.22 -19.81 -22.44
C TYR A 270 4.39 -20.31 -21.25
N LEU A 271 3.07 -20.08 -21.26
CA LEU A 271 2.17 -20.51 -20.18
C LEU A 271 2.13 -22.03 -20.05
N ALA A 272 2.23 -22.77 -21.14
CA ALA A 272 2.29 -24.24 -21.11
C ALA A 272 3.50 -24.77 -20.33
N ALA A 273 4.63 -24.05 -20.35
CA ALA A 273 5.84 -24.40 -19.63
C ALA A 273 5.97 -23.69 -18.25
N PHE A 274 5.08 -22.72 -17.95
CA PHE A 274 5.22 -21.79 -16.84
C PHE A 274 4.97 -22.46 -15.49
N GLN A 275 6.02 -22.63 -14.69
CA GLN A 275 5.99 -23.09 -13.29
C GLN A 275 5.08 -24.32 -13.03
N ASN A 276 5.18 -25.34 -13.88
CA ASN A 276 4.37 -26.56 -13.78
C ASN A 276 4.65 -27.42 -12.54
N ASP A 277 5.75 -27.16 -11.85
CA ASP A 277 6.17 -27.78 -10.61
C ASP A 277 5.51 -27.21 -9.36
N ARG A 278 4.64 -26.20 -9.50
CA ARG A 278 3.87 -25.65 -8.36
C ARG A 278 2.66 -26.53 -8.06
N GLU A 279 2.57 -26.94 -6.82
CA GLU A 279 1.41 -27.64 -6.27
C GLU A 279 0.36 -26.61 -5.77
N ASP A 280 -0.22 -25.84 -6.72
CA ASP A 280 -1.22 -24.81 -6.45
C ASP A 280 -2.34 -24.95 -7.48
N GLU A 281 -3.45 -25.56 -7.05
CA GLU A 281 -4.61 -25.86 -7.90
C GLU A 281 -5.22 -24.59 -8.49
N GLN A 282 -5.36 -23.54 -7.67
CA GLN A 282 -5.91 -22.26 -8.14
C GLN A 282 -5.05 -21.64 -9.23
N PHE A 283 -3.73 -21.65 -9.05
CA PHE A 283 -2.81 -21.18 -10.07
C PHE A 283 -2.90 -21.98 -11.37
N ALA A 284 -3.02 -23.31 -11.26
CA ALA A 284 -3.17 -24.18 -12.42
C ALA A 284 -4.47 -23.90 -13.19
N GLU A 285 -5.59 -23.70 -12.50
CA GLU A 285 -6.89 -23.33 -13.10
C GLU A 285 -6.83 -21.94 -13.76
N GLU A 286 -6.26 -20.93 -13.08
CA GLU A 286 -6.09 -19.58 -13.62
C GLU A 286 -5.22 -19.60 -14.88
N LYS A 287 -4.12 -20.35 -14.86
CA LYS A 287 -3.24 -20.52 -16.02
C LYS A 287 -3.96 -21.18 -17.20
N ALA A 288 -4.72 -22.25 -16.95
CA ALA A 288 -5.50 -22.93 -17.98
C ALA A 288 -6.60 -22.03 -18.56
N MET A 289 -7.26 -21.22 -17.70
CA MET A 289 -8.25 -20.24 -18.16
C MET A 289 -7.60 -19.17 -19.05
N LEU A 290 -6.46 -18.65 -18.62
CA LEU A 290 -5.73 -17.62 -19.36
C LEU A 290 -5.28 -18.13 -20.74
N THR A 291 -4.76 -19.35 -20.80
CA THR A 291 -4.37 -20.01 -22.05
C THR A 291 -5.55 -20.11 -23.01
N ARG A 292 -6.70 -20.58 -22.53
CA ARG A 292 -7.93 -20.67 -23.33
C ARG A 292 -8.42 -19.31 -23.83
N LEU A 293 -8.30 -18.25 -23.03
CA LEU A 293 -8.65 -16.89 -23.46
C LEU A 293 -7.74 -16.40 -24.58
N LEU A 294 -6.44 -16.64 -24.50
CA LEU A 294 -5.47 -16.30 -25.54
C LEU A 294 -5.72 -17.09 -26.84
N GLU A 295 -5.96 -18.39 -26.74
CA GLU A 295 -6.24 -19.25 -27.91
C GLU A 295 -7.49 -18.81 -28.69
N ARG A 296 -8.50 -18.29 -27.99
CA ARG A 296 -9.76 -17.79 -28.59
C ARG A 296 -9.66 -16.41 -29.21
N MET A 297 -8.55 -15.68 -29.01
CA MET A 297 -8.37 -14.39 -29.67
C MET A 297 -8.17 -14.62 -31.16
N ALA A 298 -9.06 -14.06 -31.98
CA ALA A 298 -8.96 -14.15 -33.46
C ALA A 298 -7.62 -13.60 -33.97
N GLU A 299 -7.16 -14.08 -35.11
CA GLU A 299 -5.95 -13.55 -35.71
C GLU A 299 -6.17 -12.10 -36.21
N PRO A 300 -5.11 -11.26 -36.20
CA PRO A 300 -5.23 -9.91 -36.74
C PRO A 300 -5.59 -9.96 -38.20
N GLY A 301 -6.84 -9.71 -38.55
CA GLY A 301 -7.33 -9.72 -39.96
C GLY A 301 -8.63 -10.49 -40.21
N GLU A 302 -9.04 -11.43 -39.34
CA GLU A 302 -10.26 -12.22 -39.57
C GLU A 302 -11.57 -11.47 -39.28
N GLU A 303 -11.55 -10.39 -38.50
CA GLU A 303 -12.76 -9.60 -38.19
C GLU A 303 -13.19 -8.65 -39.35
N ALA A 304 -12.35 -8.42 -40.37
CA ALA A 304 -12.67 -7.52 -41.45
C ALA A 304 -13.48 -8.18 -42.60
N GLU A 305 -13.55 -9.51 -42.69
CA GLU A 305 -14.25 -10.20 -43.76
C GLU A 305 -15.69 -10.68 -43.43
N GLY A 306 -16.09 -10.58 -42.15
CA GLY A 306 -17.43 -11.03 -41.69
C GLY A 306 -18.57 -10.03 -41.91
N GLY A 307 -18.29 -8.78 -42.30
CA GLY A 307 -19.25 -7.66 -42.38
C GLY A 307 -19.91 -7.40 -43.74
N GLU A 308 -19.48 -8.01 -44.83
CA GLU A 308 -19.90 -7.61 -46.18
C GLU A 308 -20.69 -8.66 -46.98
N LYS A 309 -21.29 -9.65 -46.36
CA LYS A 309 -22.17 -10.63 -47.06
C LYS A 309 -23.58 -10.69 -46.54
N SER A 310 -24.32 -9.57 -46.50
CA SER A 310 -25.80 -9.63 -46.51
C SER A 310 -26.44 -8.30 -46.91
N ALA A 311 -26.11 -7.79 -48.12
CA ALA A 311 -26.93 -6.79 -48.80
C ALA A 311 -26.78 -6.98 -50.31
N GLY A 312 -27.53 -7.93 -50.84
CA GLY A 312 -27.64 -8.11 -52.28
C GLY A 312 -28.44 -9.35 -52.65
N THR A 313 -29.77 -9.21 -52.67
CA THR A 313 -30.66 -9.69 -53.75
C THR A 313 -32.11 -9.72 -53.26
N SER A 314 -32.87 -8.86 -53.77
CA SER A 314 -34.21 -8.92 -54.40
C SER A 314 -35.01 -7.69 -54.10
#